data_af781ef6bf3d0916cda99f5effd4992e
#
_entry.id   af781ef6bf3d0916cda99f5effd4992e
#
_cell.length_a   1.000
_cell.length_b   1.000
_cell.length_c   1.000
_cell.angle_alpha   90.00
_cell.angle_beta   90.00
_cell.angle_gamma   90.00
#
_symmetry.space_group_name_H-M   'P 1'
#
loop_
_entity.id
_entity.type
_entity.pdbx_description
1 polymer ?
#
loop_
_entity_poly.entity_id
_entity_poly.type
_entity_poly.pdbx_seq_one_letter_code
_entity_poly.pdbx_strand_id
1 'polypeptide(L)'
;MASPFFFIKKKDGKLRPCHDYQYLNNWTVKNAYPLPLILELMDKLKGAKYFSKMDIQWGYNDIQIRQGDEWKAAFKTNKGLFELTVMFFGMCNSPATFQSMMDMTFEDIIERGCMVIYMDDIMNFSNNLDTLEKLDQDVLQQLQENDLYLKPTKCEFKKTKIEYL
;
A
#
# COMPACT_ATOMS: atom_id res chain seq x y z
N MET A 1 -25.44 10.74 -3.10
CA MET A 1 -24.22 11.34 -3.69
C MET A 1 -23.53 10.27 -4.52
N ALA A 2 -23.00 10.58 -5.70
CA ALA A 2 -22.30 9.59 -6.52
C ALA A 2 -21.16 10.28 -7.26
N SER A 3 -19.97 9.72 -7.19
CA SER A 3 -18.76 10.25 -7.82
C SER A 3 -18.68 9.85 -9.30
N PRO A 4 -18.15 10.70 -10.18
CA PRO A 4 -17.85 10.32 -11.56
C PRO A 4 -16.82 9.20 -11.62
N PHE A 5 -16.97 8.33 -12.62
CA PHE A 5 -16.06 7.24 -12.91
C PHE A 5 -15.48 7.39 -14.31
N PHE A 6 -14.17 7.21 -14.45
CA PHE A 6 -13.47 7.32 -15.72
C PHE A 6 -12.20 6.45 -15.75
N PHE A 7 -11.62 6.28 -16.92
CA PHE A 7 -10.38 5.55 -17.09
C PHE A 7 -9.23 6.47 -17.47
N ILE A 8 -8.06 6.23 -16.86
CA ILE A 8 -6.80 6.87 -17.23
C ILE A 8 -5.89 5.83 -17.88
N LYS A 9 -5.29 6.16 -19.01
CA LYS A 9 -4.33 5.30 -19.69
C LYS A 9 -2.98 5.38 -18.98
N LYS A 10 -2.43 4.21 -18.59
CA LYS A 10 -1.08 4.08 -18.04
C LYS A 10 -0.02 4.18 -19.13
N LYS A 11 1.24 4.36 -18.75
CA LYS A 11 2.39 4.35 -19.67
C LYS A 11 2.52 3.03 -20.46
N ASP A 12 2.13 1.90 -19.83
CA ASP A 12 2.11 0.57 -20.45
C ASP A 12 0.89 0.30 -21.34
N GLY A 13 0.05 1.32 -21.58
CA GLY A 13 -1.16 1.24 -22.41
C GLY A 13 -2.39 0.68 -21.70
N LYS A 14 -2.27 0.11 -20.51
CA LYS A 14 -3.40 -0.41 -19.73
C LYS A 14 -4.25 0.73 -19.17
N LEU A 15 -5.53 0.45 -18.94
CA LEU A 15 -6.45 1.39 -18.33
C LEU A 15 -6.43 1.26 -16.81
N ARG A 16 -6.37 2.40 -16.11
CA ARG A 16 -6.59 2.49 -14.67
C ARG A 16 -7.98 3.05 -14.42
N PRO A 17 -8.86 2.33 -13.72
CA PRO A 17 -10.13 2.89 -13.27
C PRO A 17 -9.86 3.98 -12.23
N CYS A 18 -10.57 5.08 -12.33
CA CYS A 18 -10.46 6.22 -11.41
C CYS A 18 -11.85 6.72 -11.05
N HIS A 19 -11.97 7.16 -9.82
CA HIS A 19 -13.17 7.83 -9.31
C HIS A 19 -12.79 9.27 -8.95
N ASP A 20 -13.65 10.22 -9.28
CA ASP A 20 -13.47 11.59 -8.83
C ASP A 20 -14.12 11.76 -7.45
N TYR A 21 -13.33 11.59 -6.41
CA TYR A 21 -13.74 11.77 -5.03
C TYR A 21 -13.48 13.18 -4.48
N GLN A 22 -13.22 14.20 -5.32
CA GLN A 22 -12.94 15.56 -4.84
C GLN A 22 -14.04 16.08 -3.93
N TYR A 23 -15.31 15.88 -4.31
CA TYR A 23 -16.43 16.29 -3.48
C TYR A 23 -16.45 15.55 -2.13
N LEU A 24 -16.31 14.23 -2.13
CA LEU A 24 -16.23 13.41 -0.90
C LEU A 24 -15.06 13.86 -0.03
N ASN A 25 -13.90 14.05 -0.61
CA ASN A 25 -12.66 14.42 0.09
C ASN A 25 -12.76 15.79 0.77
N ASN A 26 -13.52 16.73 0.20
CA ASN A 26 -13.74 18.06 0.80
C ASN A 26 -14.58 18.01 2.07
N TRP A 27 -15.44 16.99 2.21
CA TRP A 27 -16.31 16.80 3.37
C TRP A 27 -15.82 15.70 4.32
N THR A 28 -14.72 15.05 3.99
CA THR A 28 -14.12 13.98 4.81
C THR A 28 -13.20 14.59 5.85
N VAL A 29 -13.37 14.18 7.11
CA VAL A 29 -12.40 14.47 8.18
C VAL A 29 -11.11 13.72 7.83
N LYS A 30 -10.02 14.47 7.67
CA LYS A 30 -8.74 13.90 7.25
C LYS A 30 -8.10 13.10 8.38
N ASN A 31 -7.66 11.90 8.06
CA ASN A 31 -6.84 11.08 8.92
C ASN A 31 -5.46 11.73 9.07
N ALA A 32 -5.06 12.01 10.31
CA ALA A 32 -3.79 12.67 10.62
C ALA A 32 -2.63 11.67 10.83
N TYR A 33 -2.83 10.37 10.53
CA TYR A 33 -1.76 9.38 10.65
C TYR A 33 -0.56 9.81 9.77
N PRO A 34 0.66 9.91 10.34
CA PRO A 34 1.81 10.40 9.60
C PRO A 34 2.27 9.38 8.57
N LEU A 35 2.45 9.83 7.33
CA LEU A 35 3.19 9.03 6.34
C LEU A 35 4.69 9.20 6.57
N PRO A 36 5.49 8.14 6.48
CA PRO A 36 6.93 8.23 6.64
C PRO A 36 7.55 9.21 5.63
N LEU A 37 8.54 9.98 6.06
CA LEU A 37 9.29 10.83 5.13
C LEU A 37 10.25 9.95 4.30
N ILE A 38 10.23 10.10 2.99
CA ILE A 38 11.08 9.33 2.07
C ILE A 38 12.56 9.44 2.44
N LEU A 39 13.01 10.64 2.85
CA LEU A 39 14.40 10.84 3.28
C LEU A 39 14.76 10.02 4.53
N GLU A 40 13.85 9.90 5.50
CA GLU A 40 14.06 9.09 6.71
C GLU A 40 14.12 7.59 6.37
N LEU A 41 13.27 7.13 5.43
CA LEU A 41 13.32 5.74 4.95
C LEU A 41 14.65 5.46 4.26
N MET A 42 15.11 6.37 3.39
CA MET A 42 16.40 6.23 2.71
C MET A 42 17.58 6.24 3.68
N ASP A 43 17.50 7.03 4.77
CA ASP A 43 18.54 7.05 5.81
C ASP A 43 18.63 5.72 6.56
N LYS A 44 17.51 5.04 6.81
CA LYS A 44 17.49 3.70 7.41
C LYS A 44 18.17 2.63 6.53
N LEU A 45 18.10 2.78 5.21
CA LEU A 45 18.71 1.84 4.26
C LEU A 45 20.23 2.00 4.14
N LYS A 46 20.81 3.10 4.64
CA LYS A 46 22.25 3.36 4.52
C LYS A 46 23.08 2.29 5.23
N GLY A 47 24.09 1.81 4.51
CA GLY A 47 25.02 0.80 5.01
C GLY A 47 24.55 -0.65 4.84
N ALA A 48 23.32 -0.89 4.44
CA ALA A 48 22.87 -2.24 4.08
C ALA A 48 23.49 -2.70 2.75
N LYS A 49 23.72 -4.02 2.63
CA LYS A 49 24.34 -4.63 1.45
C LYS A 49 23.34 -5.41 0.59
N TYR A 50 22.30 -5.93 1.23
CA TYR A 50 21.31 -6.79 0.58
C TYR A 50 19.91 -6.26 0.85
N PHE A 51 19.07 -6.33 -0.17
CA PHE A 51 17.73 -5.79 -0.17
C PHE A 51 16.72 -6.76 -0.77
N SER A 52 15.51 -6.78 -0.24
CA SER A 52 14.35 -7.44 -0.85
C SER A 52 13.19 -6.45 -0.89
N LYS A 53 12.66 -6.19 -2.09
CA LYS A 53 11.50 -5.35 -2.33
C LYS A 53 10.28 -6.21 -2.60
N MET A 54 9.17 -5.90 -1.93
CA MET A 54 7.88 -6.55 -2.12
C MET A 54 6.82 -5.47 -2.38
N ASP A 55 5.98 -5.68 -3.40
CA ASP A 55 4.88 -4.77 -3.80
C ASP A 55 3.56 -5.48 -3.49
N ILE A 56 2.73 -4.89 -2.61
CA ILE A 56 1.43 -5.44 -2.25
C ILE A 56 0.47 -5.23 -3.41
N GLN A 57 -0.22 -6.31 -3.77
CA GLN A 57 -1.21 -6.28 -4.83
C GLN A 57 -2.53 -5.74 -4.29
N TRP A 58 -2.97 -4.56 -4.77
CA TRP A 58 -4.30 -4.02 -4.51
C TRP A 58 -4.56 -3.62 -3.04
N GLY A 59 -3.52 -3.28 -2.29
CA GLY A 59 -3.55 -3.08 -0.85
C GLY A 59 -4.70 -2.21 -0.32
N TYR A 60 -5.12 -1.17 -1.03
CA TYR A 60 -6.30 -0.39 -0.59
C TYR A 60 -7.60 -1.19 -0.63
N ASN A 61 -7.70 -2.18 -1.51
CA ASN A 61 -8.90 -3.01 -1.64
C ASN A 61 -9.01 -4.07 -0.53
N ASP A 62 -7.93 -4.28 0.26
CA ASP A 62 -7.94 -5.18 1.41
C ASP A 62 -8.60 -4.54 2.64
N ILE A 63 -8.83 -3.21 2.61
CA ILE A 63 -9.46 -2.48 3.69
C ILE A 63 -10.95 -2.23 3.39
N GLN A 64 -11.81 -2.78 4.22
CA GLN A 64 -13.26 -2.61 4.10
C GLN A 64 -13.70 -1.20 4.50
N ILE A 65 -14.67 -0.66 3.76
CA ILE A 65 -15.42 0.52 4.20
C ILE A 65 -16.32 0.10 5.35
N ARG A 66 -16.46 0.96 6.35
CA ARG A 66 -17.32 0.71 7.49
C ARG A 66 -18.75 0.39 7.01
N GLN A 67 -19.31 -0.68 7.53
CA GLN A 67 -20.68 -1.08 7.21
C GLN A 67 -21.68 0.08 7.47
N GLY A 68 -22.50 0.36 6.47
CA GLY A 68 -23.44 1.47 6.46
C GLY A 68 -22.88 2.80 5.91
N ASP A 69 -21.59 2.85 5.57
CA ASP A 69 -20.91 4.03 4.98
C ASP A 69 -20.60 3.84 3.49
N GLU A 70 -20.90 2.69 2.88
CA GLU A 70 -20.58 2.33 1.49
C GLU A 70 -21.19 3.32 0.50
N TRP A 71 -22.38 3.84 0.78
CA TRP A 71 -23.08 4.84 -0.03
C TRP A 71 -22.26 6.13 -0.22
N LYS A 72 -21.35 6.45 0.71
CA LYS A 72 -20.45 7.62 0.60
C LYS A 72 -19.44 7.45 -0.53
N ALA A 73 -19.05 6.21 -0.82
CA ALA A 73 -18.15 5.83 -1.89
C ALA A 73 -18.86 5.49 -3.20
N ALA A 74 -20.18 5.75 -3.29
CA ALA A 74 -20.95 5.46 -4.48
C ALA A 74 -20.42 6.19 -5.72
N PHE A 75 -20.43 5.51 -6.85
CA PHE A 75 -20.00 6.04 -8.13
C PHE A 75 -21.00 5.72 -9.25
N LYS A 76 -21.02 6.55 -10.27
CA LYS A 76 -21.94 6.45 -11.38
C LYS A 76 -21.21 6.10 -12.68
N THR A 77 -21.76 5.09 -13.38
CA THR A 77 -21.32 4.70 -14.71
C THR A 77 -22.50 4.73 -15.69
N ASN A 78 -22.25 4.48 -16.97
CA ASN A 78 -23.30 4.27 -17.96
C ASN A 78 -24.13 2.99 -17.73
N LYS A 79 -23.73 2.12 -16.81
CA LYS A 79 -24.41 0.87 -16.44
C LYS A 79 -25.25 1.00 -15.16
N GLY A 80 -25.14 2.12 -14.45
CA GLY A 80 -25.88 2.36 -13.22
C GLY A 80 -25.06 2.98 -12.10
N LEU A 81 -25.64 2.96 -10.92
CA LEU A 81 -25.05 3.40 -9.66
C LEU A 81 -24.50 2.20 -8.91
N PHE A 82 -23.29 2.30 -8.42
CA PHE A 82 -22.59 1.26 -7.67
C PHE A 82 -22.00 1.83 -6.38
N GLU A 83 -21.83 1.00 -5.39
CA GLU A 83 -21.17 1.32 -4.13
C GLU A 83 -19.92 0.45 -3.97
N LEU A 84 -18.89 1.01 -3.35
CA LEU A 84 -17.68 0.25 -3.01
C LEU A 84 -17.81 -0.25 -1.58
N THR A 85 -17.48 -1.52 -1.38
CA THR A 85 -17.39 -2.14 -0.04
C THR A 85 -15.99 -2.05 0.55
N VAL A 86 -15.00 -1.68 -0.29
CA VAL A 86 -13.59 -1.57 0.08
C VAL A 86 -13.04 -0.20 -0.30
N MET A 87 -11.95 0.20 0.35
CA MET A 87 -11.26 1.45 0.00
C MET A 87 -10.72 1.39 -1.43
N PHE A 88 -10.63 2.55 -2.04
CA PHE A 88 -10.16 2.69 -3.41
C PHE A 88 -9.25 3.91 -3.59
N PHE A 89 -8.53 3.92 -4.70
CA PHE A 89 -7.71 5.06 -5.08
C PHE A 89 -8.53 6.34 -5.22
N GLY A 90 -7.98 7.46 -4.72
CA GLY A 90 -8.60 8.78 -4.80
C GLY A 90 -9.33 9.24 -3.54
N MET A 91 -9.60 8.37 -2.56
CA MET A 91 -10.07 8.78 -1.24
C MET A 91 -8.92 9.37 -0.44
N CYS A 92 -9.11 10.53 0.19
CA CYS A 92 -8.04 11.27 0.87
C CYS A 92 -7.42 10.51 2.06
N ASN A 93 -8.19 9.64 2.71
CA ASN A 93 -7.73 8.88 3.87
C ASN A 93 -7.12 7.52 3.52
N SER A 94 -7.24 7.04 2.28
CA SER A 94 -6.72 5.72 1.91
C SER A 94 -5.22 5.54 2.19
N PRO A 95 -4.34 6.48 1.83
CA PRO A 95 -2.92 6.33 2.13
C PRO A 95 -2.62 6.21 3.62
N ALA A 96 -3.17 7.12 4.43
CA ALA A 96 -2.93 7.16 5.87
C ALA A 96 -3.51 5.94 6.60
N THR A 97 -4.69 5.48 6.19
CA THR A 97 -5.34 4.29 6.78
C THR A 97 -4.57 3.02 6.41
N PHE A 98 -4.13 2.90 5.15
CA PHE A 98 -3.35 1.75 4.72
C PHE A 98 -1.98 1.71 5.39
N GLN A 99 -1.26 2.84 5.48
CA GLN A 99 0.02 2.90 6.19
C GLN A 99 -0.15 2.49 7.65
N SER A 100 -1.18 3.00 8.34
CA SER A 100 -1.46 2.63 9.73
C SER A 100 -1.70 1.13 9.89
N MET A 101 -2.45 0.51 8.99
CA MET A 101 -2.67 -0.95 9.00
C MET A 101 -1.36 -1.70 8.80
N MET A 102 -0.54 -1.30 7.83
CA MET A 102 0.75 -1.93 7.55
C MET A 102 1.71 -1.80 8.74
N ASP A 103 1.80 -0.61 9.34
CA ASP A 103 2.67 -0.37 10.49
C ASP A 103 2.24 -1.22 11.70
N MET A 104 0.93 -1.40 11.93
CA MET A 104 0.40 -2.28 12.98
C MET A 104 0.66 -3.77 12.67
N THR A 105 0.48 -4.17 11.42
CA THR A 105 0.68 -5.57 11.00
C THR A 105 2.13 -6.01 11.15
N PHE A 106 3.08 -5.12 10.89
CA PHE A 106 4.51 -5.43 10.89
C PHE A 106 5.29 -4.74 12.02
N GLU A 107 4.60 -4.29 13.08
CA GLU A 107 5.19 -3.52 14.18
C GLU A 107 6.46 -4.16 14.75
N ASP A 108 6.40 -5.45 15.06
CA ASP A 108 7.52 -6.22 15.63
C ASP A 108 8.72 -6.33 14.68
N ILE A 109 8.50 -6.40 13.37
CA ILE A 109 9.57 -6.46 12.36
C ILE A 109 10.16 -5.06 12.10
N ILE A 110 9.32 -4.05 12.07
CA ILE A 110 9.75 -2.64 11.91
C ILE A 110 10.64 -2.23 13.09
N GLU A 111 10.28 -2.61 14.33
CA GLU A 111 11.05 -2.34 15.54
C GLU A 111 12.44 -2.98 15.53
N ARG A 112 12.62 -4.12 14.86
CA ARG A 112 13.94 -4.74 14.64
C ARG A 112 14.88 -3.88 13.79
N GLY A 113 14.37 -2.82 13.12
CA GLY A 113 15.16 -1.88 12.33
C GLY A 113 15.74 -2.45 11.03
N CYS A 114 15.14 -3.50 10.48
CA CYS A 114 15.58 -4.19 9.25
C CYS A 114 14.54 -4.15 8.12
N MET A 115 13.46 -3.40 8.31
CA MET A 115 12.37 -3.23 7.37
C MET A 115 11.89 -1.78 7.34
N VAL A 116 11.50 -1.31 6.18
CA VAL A 116 10.77 -0.06 6.00
C VAL A 116 9.57 -0.30 5.09
N ILE A 117 8.49 0.41 5.35
CA ILE A 117 7.25 0.34 4.57
C ILE A 117 6.86 1.75 4.14
N TYR A 118 6.52 1.87 2.86
CA TYR A 118 5.88 3.06 2.32
C TYR A 118 4.68 2.65 1.50
N MET A 119 3.51 2.76 2.12
CA MET A 119 2.25 2.27 1.54
C MET A 119 2.35 0.81 1.08
N ASP A 120 2.18 0.54 -0.21
CA ASP A 120 2.21 -0.80 -0.81
C ASP A 120 3.63 -1.34 -1.10
N ASP A 121 4.67 -0.53 -0.89
CA ASP A 121 6.07 -0.93 -1.09
C ASP A 121 6.74 -1.31 0.25
N ILE A 122 7.09 -2.58 0.42
CA ILE A 122 7.87 -3.10 1.54
C ILE A 122 9.32 -3.26 1.11
N MET A 123 10.26 -2.81 1.94
CA MET A 123 11.69 -3.00 1.73
C MET A 123 12.34 -3.63 2.96
N ASN A 124 12.80 -4.86 2.80
CA ASN A 124 13.66 -5.56 3.76
C ASN A 124 15.12 -5.33 3.42
N PHE A 125 15.97 -5.19 4.42
CA PHE A 125 17.39 -4.95 4.21
C PHE A 125 18.26 -5.54 5.30
N SER A 126 19.48 -5.95 4.95
CA SER A 126 20.45 -6.53 5.88
C SER A 126 21.89 -6.43 5.34
N ASN A 127 22.85 -6.55 6.24
CA ASN A 127 24.27 -6.72 5.90
C ASN A 127 24.66 -8.20 5.66
N ASN A 128 23.78 -9.14 6.03
CA ASN A 128 23.99 -10.57 5.91
C ASN A 128 22.84 -11.19 5.12
N LEU A 129 23.16 -12.03 4.13
CA LEU A 129 22.19 -12.66 3.24
C LEU A 129 21.27 -13.65 3.99
N ASP A 130 21.84 -14.47 4.87
CA ASP A 130 21.05 -15.45 5.63
C ASP A 130 20.04 -14.78 6.57
N THR A 131 20.43 -13.62 7.12
CA THR A 131 19.53 -12.80 7.94
C THR A 131 18.39 -12.21 7.10
N LEU A 132 18.70 -11.74 5.88
CA LEU A 132 17.68 -11.22 4.97
C LEU A 132 16.71 -12.33 4.56
N GLU A 133 17.20 -13.56 4.29
CA GLU A 133 16.34 -14.68 3.93
C GLU A 133 15.34 -15.05 5.02
N LYS A 134 15.78 -15.07 6.27
CA LYS A 134 14.90 -15.32 7.41
C LYS A 134 13.87 -14.20 7.57
N LEU A 135 14.31 -12.95 7.44
CA LEU A 135 13.42 -11.81 7.48
C LEU A 135 12.36 -11.86 6.36
N ASP A 136 12.77 -12.22 5.14
CA ASP A 136 11.85 -12.37 4.02
C ASP A 136 10.80 -13.46 4.30
N GLN A 137 11.20 -14.57 4.94
CA GLN A 137 10.27 -15.64 5.35
C GLN A 137 9.29 -15.16 6.43
N ASP A 138 9.77 -14.45 7.46
CA ASP A 138 8.91 -13.88 8.51
C ASP A 138 7.87 -12.94 7.90
N VAL A 139 8.29 -12.06 6.99
CA VAL A 139 7.39 -11.10 6.30
C VAL A 139 6.38 -11.83 5.42
N LEU A 140 6.80 -12.84 4.65
CA LEU A 140 5.89 -13.64 3.81
C LEU A 140 4.87 -14.40 4.65
N GLN A 141 5.25 -14.90 5.82
CA GLN A 141 4.34 -15.55 6.73
C GLN A 141 3.30 -14.56 7.28
N GLN A 142 3.72 -13.38 7.74
CA GLN A 142 2.78 -12.35 8.21
C GLN A 142 1.84 -11.86 7.12
N LEU A 143 2.33 -11.71 5.88
CA LEU A 143 1.46 -11.39 4.74
C LEU A 143 0.39 -12.44 4.53
N GLN A 144 0.77 -13.73 4.58
CA GLN A 144 -0.17 -14.85 4.44
C GLN A 144 -1.20 -14.89 5.56
N GLU A 145 -0.78 -14.66 6.82
CA GLU A 145 -1.66 -14.66 8.00
C GLU A 145 -2.68 -13.52 7.98
N ASN A 146 -2.38 -12.43 7.27
CA ASN A 146 -3.24 -11.26 7.14
C ASN A 146 -3.94 -11.15 5.76
N ASP A 147 -3.93 -12.21 4.96
CA ASP A 147 -4.53 -12.25 3.61
C ASP A 147 -4.03 -11.15 2.66
N LEU A 148 -2.78 -10.70 2.84
CA LEU A 148 -2.14 -9.72 1.98
C LEU A 148 -1.36 -10.41 0.86
N TYR A 149 -1.63 -10.04 -0.37
CA TYR A 149 -1.05 -10.68 -1.55
C TYR A 149 0.00 -9.80 -2.20
N LEU A 150 1.08 -10.41 -2.65
CA LEU A 150 2.15 -9.75 -3.38
C LEU A 150 1.89 -9.76 -4.88
N LYS A 151 2.45 -8.79 -5.58
CA LYS A 151 2.53 -8.77 -7.03
C LYS A 151 3.90 -9.30 -7.50
N PRO A 152 4.01 -10.59 -7.89
CA PRO A 152 5.31 -11.24 -8.12
C PRO A 152 6.18 -10.52 -9.15
N THR A 153 5.56 -9.93 -10.19
CA THR A 153 6.28 -9.23 -11.27
C THR A 153 6.96 -7.93 -10.84
N LYS A 154 6.67 -7.45 -9.63
CA LYS A 154 7.26 -6.24 -9.06
C LYS A 154 8.10 -6.52 -7.81
N CYS A 155 8.14 -7.78 -7.37
CA CYS A 155 8.97 -8.17 -6.24
C CYS A 155 10.39 -8.49 -6.71
N GLU A 156 11.36 -8.06 -5.93
CA GLU A 156 12.78 -8.35 -6.15
C GLU A 156 13.39 -8.83 -4.84
N PHE A 157 14.06 -9.96 -4.85
CA PHE A 157 14.65 -10.56 -3.66
C PHE A 157 16.17 -10.64 -3.75
N LYS A 158 16.85 -10.47 -2.60
CA LYS A 158 18.30 -10.72 -2.44
C LYS A 158 19.16 -9.91 -3.39
N LYS A 159 18.80 -8.66 -3.65
CA LYS A 159 19.54 -7.75 -4.52
C LYS A 159 20.58 -6.96 -3.75
N THR A 160 21.70 -6.65 -4.39
CA THR A 160 22.72 -5.73 -3.86
C THR A 160 22.49 -4.29 -4.32
N LYS A 161 21.62 -4.09 -5.30
CA LYS A 161 21.19 -2.79 -5.80
C LYS A 161 19.74 -2.89 -6.24
N ILE A 162 18.92 -1.93 -5.84
CA ILE A 162 17.47 -1.91 -6.09
C ILE A 162 16.98 -0.48 -6.28
N GLU A 163 15.93 -0.29 -7.09
CA GLU A 163 15.21 0.96 -7.19
C GLU A 163 14.06 0.95 -6.17
N TYR A 164 14.01 1.99 -5.33
CA TYR A 164 12.99 2.14 -4.30
C TYR A 164 12.40 3.54 -4.34
N LEU A 165 11.05 3.64 -4.45
CA LEU A 165 10.19 4.84 -4.54
C LEU A 165 10.33 5.64 -5.84
#